data_3d291ec4c9bfa8945903cce89fd1278d
#
_entry.id   3d291ec4c9bfa8945903cce89fd1278d
#
_cell.length_a   1.000
_cell.length_b   1.000
_cell.length_c   1.000
_cell.angle_alpha   90.00
_cell.angle_beta   90.00
_cell.angle_gamma   90.00
#
_symmetry.space_group_name_H-M   'P 1'
#
loop_
_entity.id
_entity.type
_entity.pdbx_description
1 polymer ?
#
loop_
_entity_poly.entity_id
_entity_poly.type
_entity_poly.pdbx_seq_one_letter_code
_entity_poly.pdbx_strand_id
1 'polypeptide(L)'
;TDTAGFFIAFVFTLAILIMQTIQAVSYKKNSLKQVADRIYEYDLYADRMVITVKRNGELSSRFVVRPEDVTKVIENRTHTVFLRGTELFILRKSDPLYEAVRPYISVQKTVPAASGKEKTISALLIILSILSPAFAIAVFEAVTPEVPFGFAMSEAINRFWIFYLFLPIPLASAIFGIYQRKKGIRNIKNIVVGLILALILAIYGSFTPIFKNTFISDNCVAESYAAQIGVELPRSEKSVTQNAFGDEKRSSVLCEKESFDRFVQNAKKDIRWKAELPTELEGCTPTSTIGRKYDLCLIYNADTKEFNALPTKSGDYRFIFIGVNKSERTLEISDYTSSFNASEQALPDAV
;
A
#
# COMPACT_ATOMS: atom_id res chain seq x y z
N THR A 1 -10.50 10.82 -9.24
CA THR A 1 -9.33 9.93 -9.37
C THR A 1 -8.55 9.99 -8.08
N ASP A 2 -8.51 8.88 -7.33
CA ASP A 2 -7.82 8.78 -6.04
C ASP A 2 -6.29 8.62 -6.19
N THR A 3 -5.67 9.32 -7.16
CA THR A 3 -4.22 9.52 -7.19
C THR A 3 -3.72 10.11 -5.89
N ALA A 4 -4.53 10.94 -5.21
CA ALA A 4 -4.25 11.46 -3.89
C ALA A 4 -4.13 10.35 -2.82
N GLY A 5 -4.97 9.32 -2.85
CA GLY A 5 -4.92 8.21 -1.89
C GLY A 5 -3.66 7.36 -2.05
N PHE A 6 -3.24 7.08 -3.29
CA PHE A 6 -1.98 6.37 -3.58
C PHE A 6 -0.76 7.20 -3.20
N PHE A 7 -0.77 8.50 -3.49
CA PHE A 7 0.32 9.39 -3.10
C PHE A 7 0.45 9.51 -1.58
N ILE A 8 -0.68 9.60 -0.87
CA ILE A 8 -0.72 9.62 0.60
C ILE A 8 -0.16 8.31 1.17
N ALA A 9 -0.56 7.14 0.66
CA ALA A 9 -0.04 5.84 1.10
C ALA A 9 1.47 5.72 0.83
N PHE A 10 1.96 6.19 -0.31
CA PHE A 10 3.38 6.22 -0.64
C PHE A 10 4.16 7.13 0.29
N VAL A 11 3.67 8.36 0.54
CA VAL A 11 4.28 9.32 1.47
C VAL A 11 4.30 8.77 2.89
N PHE A 12 3.23 8.12 3.35
CA PHE A 12 3.19 7.48 4.67
C PHE A 12 4.21 6.34 4.79
N THR A 13 4.32 5.49 3.78
CA THR A 13 5.30 4.38 3.77
C THR A 13 6.74 4.92 3.77
N LEU A 14 6.99 5.98 2.99
CA LEU A 14 8.29 6.65 2.96
C LEU A 14 8.60 7.33 4.31
N ALA A 15 7.62 7.98 4.93
CA ALA A 15 7.77 8.61 6.24
C ALA A 15 8.08 7.57 7.34
N ILE A 16 7.44 6.41 7.34
CA ILE A 16 7.72 5.30 8.26
C ILE A 16 9.16 4.78 8.06
N LEU A 17 9.60 4.59 6.82
CA LEU A 17 10.97 4.18 6.50
C LEU A 17 12.01 5.20 6.96
N ILE A 18 11.75 6.49 6.75
CA ILE A 18 12.61 7.58 7.22
C ILE A 18 12.66 7.58 8.74
N MET A 19 11.51 7.47 9.42
CA MET A 19 11.43 7.47 10.88
C MET A 19 12.15 6.28 11.50
N GLN A 20 12.04 5.07 10.93
CA GLN A 20 12.79 3.89 11.36
C GLN A 20 14.30 4.06 11.13
N THR A 21 14.70 4.70 10.02
CA THR A 21 16.10 5.00 9.76
C THR A 21 16.67 5.99 10.77
N ILE A 22 15.92 7.05 11.11
CA ILE A 22 16.28 8.03 12.14
C ILE A 22 16.39 7.35 13.51
N GLN A 23 15.43 6.49 13.86
CA GLN A 23 15.46 5.73 15.12
C GLN A 23 16.69 4.81 15.18
N ALA A 24 17.03 4.11 14.09
CA ALA A 24 18.21 3.24 14.03
C ALA A 24 19.51 4.04 14.17
N VAL A 25 19.58 5.22 13.56
CA VAL A 25 20.74 6.14 13.69
C VAL A 25 20.84 6.71 15.11
N SER A 26 19.70 7.11 15.70
CA SER A 26 19.65 7.61 17.08
C SER A 26 20.01 6.53 18.10
N TYR A 27 19.52 5.30 17.90
CA TYR A 27 19.90 4.15 18.72
C TYR A 27 21.40 3.87 18.63
N LYS A 28 21.97 3.92 17.42
CA LYS A 28 23.43 3.78 17.20
C LYS A 28 24.22 4.89 17.90
N LYS A 29 23.76 6.14 17.84
CA LYS A 29 24.41 7.29 18.50
C LYS A 29 24.34 7.19 20.03
N ASN A 30 23.22 6.75 20.57
CA ASN A 30 23.04 6.57 22.02
C ASN A 30 23.82 5.35 22.54
N SER A 31 23.90 4.26 21.78
CA SER A 31 24.72 3.11 22.15
C SER A 31 26.22 3.44 22.11
N LEU A 32 26.66 4.28 21.17
CA LEU A 32 28.04 4.77 21.14
C LEU A 32 28.35 5.68 22.33
N LYS A 33 27.42 6.52 22.79
CA LYS A 33 27.60 7.30 24.02
C LYS A 33 27.73 6.40 25.26
N GLN A 34 26.90 5.34 25.36
CA GLN A 34 26.98 4.39 26.46
C GLN A 34 28.32 3.60 26.49
N VAL A 35 28.96 3.43 25.32
CA VAL A 35 30.29 2.79 25.22
C VAL A 35 31.40 3.77 25.55
N ALA A 36 31.21 5.07 25.33
CA ALA A 36 32.25 6.08 25.61
C ALA A 36 32.57 6.21 27.11
N ASP A 37 31.65 5.86 28.00
CA ASP A 37 31.82 5.91 29.45
C ASP A 37 32.51 4.66 30.03
N ARG A 38 32.91 3.73 29.16
CA ARG A 38 33.58 2.48 29.58
C ARG A 38 35.04 2.53 29.31
N ILE A 39 35.81 2.20 30.32
CA ILE A 39 37.27 2.02 30.22
C ILE A 39 37.53 0.52 30.07
N TYR A 40 38.28 0.16 29.05
CA TYR A 40 38.70 -1.22 28.78
C TYR A 40 40.16 -1.37 29.13
N GLU A 41 40.46 -2.24 30.08
CA GLU A 41 41.84 -2.64 30.45
C GLU A 41 42.09 -4.03 29.89
N TYR A 42 43.27 -4.25 29.32
CA TYR A 42 43.65 -5.51 28.68
C TYR A 42 44.89 -6.08 29.37
N ASP A 43 44.71 -7.23 30.01
CA ASP A 43 45.80 -8.01 30.56
C ASP A 43 46.10 -9.14 29.57
N LEU A 44 47.31 -9.16 29.02
CA LEU A 44 47.74 -10.12 28.01
C LEU A 44 48.59 -11.23 28.66
N TYR A 45 48.15 -12.47 28.46
CA TYR A 45 48.86 -13.68 28.89
C TYR A 45 49.28 -14.49 27.65
N ALA A 46 50.17 -15.46 27.79
CA ALA A 46 50.65 -16.26 26.66
C ALA A 46 49.53 -17.00 25.89
N ASP A 47 48.48 -17.44 26.59
CA ASP A 47 47.38 -18.27 26.08
C ASP A 47 46.04 -17.57 26.01
N ARG A 48 45.92 -16.41 26.62
CA ARG A 48 44.63 -15.69 26.76
C ARG A 48 44.83 -14.19 26.95
N MET A 49 43.79 -13.45 26.70
CA MET A 49 43.68 -12.04 27.05
C MET A 49 42.52 -11.87 28.04
N VAL A 50 42.70 -11.04 29.05
CA VAL A 50 41.62 -10.69 29.98
C VAL A 50 41.22 -9.25 29.75
N ILE A 51 39.99 -9.03 29.45
CA ILE A 51 39.42 -7.69 29.20
C ILE A 51 38.62 -7.32 30.44
N THR A 52 39.04 -6.30 31.14
CA THR A 52 38.35 -5.74 32.29
C THR A 52 37.62 -4.48 31.85
N VAL A 53 36.29 -4.44 32.03
CA VAL A 53 35.46 -3.29 31.69
C VAL A 53 35.12 -2.55 32.98
N LYS A 54 35.55 -1.30 33.07
CA LYS A 54 35.18 -0.40 34.16
C LYS A 54 34.18 0.63 33.67
N ARG A 55 33.16 0.93 34.50
CA ARG A 55 32.22 2.00 34.26
C ARG A 55 32.26 2.94 35.46
N ASN A 56 32.51 4.25 35.19
CA ASN A 56 32.68 5.24 36.26
C ASN A 56 33.78 4.85 37.29
N GLY A 57 34.80 4.16 36.87
CA GLY A 57 35.88 3.68 37.76
C GLY A 57 35.63 2.37 38.48
N GLU A 58 34.39 1.87 38.49
CA GLU A 58 34.04 0.58 39.13
C GLU A 58 34.08 -0.58 38.14
N LEU A 59 34.40 -1.76 38.63
CA LEU A 59 34.44 -2.99 37.84
C LEU A 59 32.99 -3.35 37.38
N SER A 60 32.78 -3.28 36.09
CA SER A 60 31.46 -3.66 35.49
C SER A 60 31.44 -5.11 35.03
N SER A 61 32.52 -5.58 34.38
CA SER A 61 32.60 -6.96 33.90
C SER A 61 34.06 -7.33 33.60
N ARG A 62 34.35 -8.64 33.61
CA ARG A 62 35.65 -9.19 33.27
C ARG A 62 35.51 -10.37 32.34
N PHE A 63 36.17 -10.33 31.20
CA PHE A 63 36.09 -11.33 30.14
C PHE A 63 37.44 -11.98 29.92
N VAL A 64 37.49 -13.31 29.96
CA VAL A 64 38.65 -14.09 29.54
C VAL A 64 38.44 -14.46 28.07
N VAL A 65 39.28 -13.98 27.19
CA VAL A 65 39.21 -14.23 25.75
C VAL A 65 40.41 -15.06 25.33
N ARG A 66 40.17 -16.25 24.84
CA ARG A 66 41.13 -17.08 24.16
C ARG A 66 41.00 -16.95 22.66
N PRO A 67 42.05 -17.23 21.85
CA PRO A 67 41.92 -17.18 20.38
C PRO A 67 40.80 -18.01 19.83
N GLU A 68 40.51 -19.19 20.41
CA GLU A 68 39.42 -20.07 20.05
C GLU A 68 37.98 -19.52 20.39
N ASP A 69 37.92 -18.63 21.36
CA ASP A 69 36.63 -18.02 21.76
C ASP A 69 36.16 -16.91 20.80
N VAL A 70 37.10 -16.41 19.96
CA VAL A 70 36.79 -15.36 18.99
C VAL A 70 36.00 -15.94 17.82
N THR A 71 34.72 -15.66 17.75
CA THR A 71 33.80 -16.20 16.73
C THR A 71 33.85 -15.44 15.43
N LYS A 72 34.27 -14.17 15.45
CA LYS A 72 34.29 -13.32 14.26
C LYS A 72 35.23 -12.13 14.43
N VAL A 73 35.99 -11.82 13.38
CA VAL A 73 36.83 -10.62 13.28
C VAL A 73 36.40 -9.82 12.04
N ILE A 74 36.20 -8.52 12.20
CA ILE A 74 35.88 -7.59 11.13
C ILE A 74 36.91 -6.47 11.13
N GLU A 75 37.68 -6.39 10.07
CA GLU A 75 38.68 -5.34 9.92
C GLU A 75 38.18 -4.23 8.99
N ASN A 76 38.29 -2.99 9.47
CA ASN A 76 38.12 -1.77 8.69
C ASN A 76 39.47 -1.04 8.57
N ARG A 77 39.54 0.08 7.82
CA ARG A 77 40.73 0.89 7.68
C ARG A 77 41.26 1.40 9.02
N THR A 78 40.37 1.75 9.95
CA THR A 78 40.70 2.43 11.21
C THR A 78 40.45 1.61 12.46
N HIS A 79 39.62 0.55 12.37
CA HIS A 79 39.22 -0.25 13.53
C HIS A 79 39.19 -1.73 13.18
N THR A 80 39.42 -2.56 14.16
CA THR A 80 39.14 -4.00 14.15
C THR A 80 38.07 -4.26 15.21
N VAL A 81 37.05 -4.99 14.80
CA VAL A 81 35.95 -5.43 15.67
C VAL A 81 36.03 -6.94 15.78
N PHE A 82 36.06 -7.46 16.99
CA PHE A 82 35.98 -8.90 17.21
C PHE A 82 34.85 -9.26 18.13
N LEU A 83 34.24 -10.44 17.90
CA LEU A 83 33.13 -10.97 18.66
C LEU A 83 33.57 -12.22 19.43
N ARG A 84 33.12 -12.29 20.69
CA ARG A 84 33.18 -13.47 21.53
C ARG A 84 31.74 -13.81 21.94
N GLY A 85 31.17 -14.84 21.32
CA GLY A 85 29.74 -15.12 21.48
C GLY A 85 28.88 -13.93 21.06
N THR A 86 28.15 -13.34 22.01
CA THR A 86 27.32 -12.14 21.80
C THR A 86 28.03 -10.82 22.07
N GLU A 87 29.20 -10.87 22.64
CA GLU A 87 29.96 -9.70 23.05
C GLU A 87 30.82 -9.16 21.91
N LEU A 88 30.83 -7.82 21.78
CA LEU A 88 31.50 -7.11 20.70
C LEU A 88 32.56 -6.18 21.29
N PHE A 89 33.79 -6.32 20.82
CA PHE A 89 34.90 -5.49 21.19
C PHE A 89 35.46 -4.73 19.97
N ILE A 90 35.80 -3.45 20.18
CA ILE A 90 36.28 -2.57 19.11
C ILE A 90 37.64 -2.05 19.49
N LEU A 91 38.62 -2.27 18.62
CA LEU A 91 39.99 -1.78 18.75
C LEU A 91 40.32 -0.80 17.63
N ARG A 92 40.92 0.33 17.96
CA ARG A 92 41.50 1.25 16.96
C ARG A 92 42.84 0.73 16.48
N LYS A 93 43.07 0.73 15.16
CA LYS A 93 44.36 0.32 14.58
C LYS A 93 45.52 1.30 14.89
N SER A 94 45.18 2.54 15.24
CA SER A 94 46.16 3.54 15.69
C SER A 94 46.53 3.42 17.17
N ASP A 95 45.88 2.53 17.92
CA ASP A 95 46.16 2.29 19.32
C ASP A 95 47.39 1.38 19.42
N PRO A 96 48.41 1.71 20.21
CA PRO A 96 49.57 0.83 20.46
C PRO A 96 49.18 -0.56 20.96
N LEU A 97 48.05 -0.67 21.67
CA LEU A 97 47.49 -1.93 22.14
C LEU A 97 47.07 -2.86 21.00
N TYR A 98 46.77 -2.32 19.81
CA TYR A 98 46.31 -3.11 18.67
C TYR A 98 47.30 -4.20 18.26
N GLU A 99 48.56 -3.85 18.13
CA GLU A 99 49.62 -4.81 17.75
C GLU A 99 49.80 -5.90 18.82
N ALA A 100 49.68 -5.56 20.10
CA ALA A 100 49.76 -6.51 21.21
C ALA A 100 48.56 -7.47 21.27
N VAL A 101 47.34 -7.01 20.91
CA VAL A 101 46.10 -7.82 20.91
C VAL A 101 45.93 -8.64 19.63
N ARG A 102 46.54 -8.21 18.53
CA ARG A 102 46.42 -8.83 17.21
C ARG A 102 46.68 -10.35 17.18
N PRO A 103 47.68 -10.92 17.88
CA PRO A 103 47.89 -12.37 17.90
C PRO A 103 46.70 -13.17 18.47
N TYR A 104 45.95 -12.60 19.41
CA TYR A 104 44.80 -13.25 20.04
C TYR A 104 43.54 -13.22 19.17
N ILE A 105 43.49 -12.33 18.16
CA ILE A 105 42.32 -12.15 17.30
C ILE A 105 42.56 -12.54 15.84
N SER A 106 43.84 -12.74 15.43
CA SER A 106 44.22 -12.97 14.01
C SER A 106 43.96 -14.37 13.48
N VAL A 107 43.59 -15.31 14.34
CA VAL A 107 43.48 -16.74 13.99
C VAL A 107 42.15 -17.09 13.31
N GLN A 108 41.19 -16.19 13.27
CA GLN A 108 39.89 -16.49 12.66
C GLN A 108 39.56 -15.62 11.43
N LYS A 109 38.91 -16.27 10.47
CA LYS A 109 38.50 -15.75 9.17
C LYS A 109 38.16 -14.26 9.21
N THR A 110 39.04 -13.42 8.70
CA THR A 110 38.72 -12.04 8.37
C THR A 110 37.50 -12.03 7.47
N VAL A 111 36.46 -11.35 7.91
CA VAL A 111 35.25 -11.15 7.05
C VAL A 111 35.70 -10.21 5.93
N PRO A 112 35.68 -10.64 4.67
CA PRO A 112 36.14 -9.80 3.59
C PRO A 112 35.33 -8.51 3.54
N ALA A 113 36.01 -7.38 3.52
CA ALA A 113 35.36 -6.10 3.27
C ALA A 113 34.86 -6.06 1.83
N ALA A 114 33.64 -5.58 1.63
CA ALA A 114 33.10 -5.38 0.29
C ALA A 114 34.05 -4.50 -0.54
N SER A 115 34.38 -4.93 -1.75
CA SER A 115 35.15 -4.15 -2.71
C SER A 115 34.47 -2.83 -3.05
N GLY A 116 35.20 -1.85 -3.56
CA GLY A 116 34.61 -0.58 -4.01
C GLY A 116 33.47 -0.79 -5.01
N LYS A 117 33.67 -1.68 -5.99
CA LYS A 117 32.65 -2.04 -6.98
C LYS A 117 31.38 -2.65 -6.34
N GLU A 118 31.54 -3.56 -5.38
CA GLU A 118 30.41 -4.19 -4.70
C GLU A 118 29.61 -3.18 -3.85
N LYS A 119 30.27 -2.19 -3.25
CA LYS A 119 29.60 -1.10 -2.54
C LYS A 119 28.77 -0.21 -3.49
N THR A 120 29.35 0.13 -4.65
CA THR A 120 28.65 0.93 -5.67
C THR A 120 27.43 0.19 -6.22
N ILE A 121 27.57 -1.09 -6.58
CA ILE A 121 26.43 -1.92 -7.04
C ILE A 121 25.36 -2.03 -5.95
N SER A 122 25.76 -2.25 -4.69
CA SER A 122 24.84 -2.30 -3.56
C SER A 122 24.04 -1.01 -3.40
N ALA A 123 24.72 0.14 -3.46
CA ALA A 123 24.07 1.45 -3.38
C ALA A 123 23.11 1.69 -4.56
N LEU A 124 23.54 1.38 -5.78
CA LEU A 124 22.73 1.52 -6.97
C LEU A 124 21.45 0.67 -6.90
N LEU A 125 21.56 -0.60 -6.50
CA LEU A 125 20.42 -1.49 -6.36
C LEU A 125 19.44 -1.02 -5.28
N ILE A 126 19.93 -0.44 -4.17
CA ILE A 126 19.04 0.15 -3.15
C ILE A 126 18.29 1.35 -3.73
N ILE A 127 19.00 2.26 -4.41
CA ILE A 127 18.38 3.46 -5.02
C ILE A 127 17.32 3.06 -6.05
N LEU A 128 17.64 2.15 -6.97
CA LEU A 128 16.70 1.66 -7.97
C LEU A 128 15.51 0.95 -7.32
N SER A 129 15.73 0.19 -6.25
CA SER A 129 14.64 -0.45 -5.51
C SER A 129 13.70 0.57 -4.88
N ILE A 130 14.23 1.65 -4.29
CA ILE A 130 13.43 2.73 -3.70
C ILE A 130 12.64 3.49 -4.78
N LEU A 131 13.21 3.67 -5.96
CA LEU A 131 12.55 4.37 -7.06
C LEU A 131 11.53 3.48 -7.81
N SER A 132 11.64 2.15 -7.72
CA SER A 132 10.79 1.23 -8.48
C SER A 132 9.29 1.40 -8.24
N PRO A 133 8.77 1.64 -7.02
CA PRO A 133 7.34 1.94 -6.82
C PRO A 133 6.90 3.25 -7.48
N ALA A 134 7.75 4.29 -7.43
CA ALA A 134 7.44 5.57 -8.07
C ALA A 134 7.35 5.43 -9.61
N PHE A 135 8.28 4.69 -10.21
CA PHE A 135 8.20 4.37 -11.64
C PHE A 135 6.97 3.52 -11.98
N ALA A 136 6.64 2.54 -11.13
CA ALA A 136 5.44 1.72 -11.33
C ALA A 136 4.17 2.58 -11.31
N ILE A 137 4.07 3.53 -10.37
CA ILE A 137 2.94 4.49 -10.29
C ILE A 137 2.91 5.38 -11.54
N ALA A 138 4.04 5.96 -11.94
CA ALA A 138 4.09 6.83 -13.12
C ALA A 138 3.67 6.10 -14.41
N VAL A 139 4.12 4.84 -14.60
CA VAL A 139 3.68 4.04 -15.75
C VAL A 139 2.20 3.66 -15.63
N PHE A 140 1.73 3.30 -14.42
CA PHE A 140 0.34 3.00 -14.18
C PHE A 140 -0.57 4.19 -14.54
N GLU A 141 -0.23 5.40 -14.10
CA GLU A 141 -0.96 6.63 -14.43
C GLU A 141 -0.92 6.93 -15.93
N ALA A 142 0.25 6.80 -16.57
CA ALA A 142 0.41 7.08 -18.00
C ALA A 142 -0.41 6.16 -18.92
N VAL A 143 -0.65 4.90 -18.49
CA VAL A 143 -1.40 3.92 -19.29
C VAL A 143 -2.85 3.76 -18.85
N THR A 144 -3.25 4.35 -17.72
CA THR A 144 -4.63 4.32 -17.26
C THR A 144 -5.40 5.46 -17.92
N PRO A 145 -6.39 5.16 -18.79
CA PRO A 145 -7.11 6.22 -19.48
C PRO A 145 -7.95 7.03 -18.50
N GLU A 146 -8.15 8.30 -18.80
CA GLU A 146 -9.17 9.09 -18.15
C GLU A 146 -10.54 8.55 -18.54
N VAL A 147 -11.24 8.03 -17.56
CA VAL A 147 -12.60 7.48 -17.73
C VAL A 147 -13.53 8.06 -16.67
N PRO A 148 -14.84 8.12 -16.95
CA PRO A 148 -15.83 8.53 -15.96
C PRO A 148 -15.70 7.72 -14.67
N PHE A 149 -16.04 8.33 -13.54
CA PHE A 149 -15.83 7.75 -12.20
C PHE A 149 -16.34 6.32 -12.04
N GLY A 150 -17.51 6.00 -12.63
CA GLY A 150 -18.10 4.66 -12.58
C GLY A 150 -17.22 3.55 -13.16
N PHE A 151 -16.27 3.91 -14.06
CA PHE A 151 -15.34 2.98 -14.70
C PHE A 151 -13.93 3.01 -14.12
N ALA A 152 -13.58 4.07 -13.38
CA ALA A 152 -12.21 4.32 -12.93
C ALA A 152 -11.63 3.17 -12.10
N MET A 153 -12.41 2.59 -11.17
CA MET A 153 -11.97 1.48 -10.34
C MET A 153 -11.73 0.20 -11.17
N SER A 154 -12.63 -0.11 -12.10
CA SER A 154 -12.50 -1.27 -13.00
C SER A 154 -11.25 -1.15 -13.88
N GLU A 155 -11.03 0.04 -14.45
CA GLU A 155 -9.84 0.29 -15.27
C GLU A 155 -8.55 0.22 -14.46
N ALA A 156 -8.55 0.77 -13.24
CA ALA A 156 -7.42 0.68 -12.32
C ALA A 156 -7.09 -0.77 -11.99
N ILE A 157 -8.08 -1.55 -11.56
CA ILE A 157 -7.90 -2.96 -11.17
C ILE A 157 -7.34 -3.78 -12.34
N ASN A 158 -7.84 -3.57 -13.55
CA ASN A 158 -7.36 -4.27 -14.73
C ASN A 158 -5.88 -3.98 -15.06
N ARG A 159 -5.30 -2.91 -14.51
CA ARG A 159 -3.93 -2.46 -14.79
C ARG A 159 -2.95 -2.62 -13.64
N PHE A 160 -3.38 -2.97 -12.44
CA PHE A 160 -2.48 -3.15 -11.31
C PHE A 160 -1.38 -4.20 -11.55
N TRP A 161 -1.55 -5.13 -12.48
CA TRP A 161 -0.51 -6.08 -12.89
C TRP A 161 0.80 -5.39 -13.33
N ILE A 162 0.74 -4.12 -13.74
CA ILE A 162 1.92 -3.33 -14.13
C ILE A 162 2.95 -3.28 -13.01
N PHE A 163 2.52 -3.30 -11.74
CA PHE A 163 3.41 -3.32 -10.61
C PHE A 163 4.35 -4.54 -10.60
N TYR A 164 3.92 -5.67 -11.18
CA TYR A 164 4.77 -6.84 -11.33
C TYR A 164 5.96 -6.62 -12.27
N LEU A 165 5.87 -5.72 -13.24
CA LEU A 165 6.97 -5.41 -14.15
C LEU A 165 8.18 -4.81 -13.42
N PHE A 166 7.93 -4.14 -12.30
CA PHE A 166 8.98 -3.50 -11.49
C PHE A 166 9.48 -4.38 -10.34
N LEU A 167 8.83 -5.50 -10.07
CA LEU A 167 9.20 -6.47 -9.05
C LEU A 167 10.63 -7.04 -9.18
N PRO A 168 11.18 -7.31 -10.37
CA PRO A 168 12.54 -7.83 -10.51
C PRO A 168 13.61 -6.91 -9.92
N ILE A 169 13.40 -5.60 -9.89
CA ILE A 169 14.39 -4.62 -9.40
C ILE A 169 14.69 -4.82 -7.90
N PRO A 170 13.71 -4.73 -6.98
CA PRO A 170 13.95 -4.96 -5.57
C PRO A 170 14.34 -6.43 -5.26
N LEU A 171 13.85 -7.40 -6.04
CA LEU A 171 14.29 -8.78 -5.90
C LEU A 171 15.78 -8.94 -6.23
N ALA A 172 16.27 -8.29 -7.27
CA ALA A 172 17.70 -8.28 -7.60
C ALA A 172 18.54 -7.71 -6.45
N SER A 173 18.07 -6.64 -5.79
CA SER A 173 18.73 -6.09 -4.60
C SER A 173 18.79 -7.11 -3.45
N ALA A 174 17.66 -7.80 -3.17
CA ALA A 174 17.62 -8.82 -2.12
C ALA A 174 18.56 -9.99 -2.43
N ILE A 175 18.53 -10.50 -3.67
CA ILE A 175 19.38 -11.60 -4.14
C ILE A 175 20.86 -11.21 -4.02
N PHE A 176 21.21 -9.99 -4.45
CA PHE A 176 22.59 -9.48 -4.32
C PHE A 176 23.03 -9.38 -2.87
N GLY A 177 22.15 -8.94 -1.95
CA GLY A 177 22.43 -8.93 -0.52
C GLY A 177 22.67 -10.34 0.05
N ILE A 178 21.88 -11.33 -0.37
CA ILE A 178 22.06 -12.74 0.00
C ILE A 178 23.39 -13.28 -0.54
N TYR A 179 23.73 -12.99 -1.79
CA TYR A 179 25.00 -13.37 -2.40
C TYR A 179 26.21 -12.80 -1.63
N GLN A 180 26.16 -11.52 -1.28
CA GLN A 180 27.20 -10.90 -0.46
C GLN A 180 27.31 -11.54 0.92
N ARG A 181 26.18 -11.90 1.53
CA ARG A 181 26.18 -12.59 2.83
C ARG A 181 26.83 -13.98 2.74
N LYS A 182 26.60 -14.72 1.64
CA LYS A 182 27.29 -16.02 1.40
C LYS A 182 28.82 -15.84 1.30
N LYS A 183 29.29 -14.71 0.78
CA LYS A 183 30.72 -14.33 0.77
C LYS A 183 31.26 -13.83 2.12
N GLY A 184 30.41 -13.80 3.16
CA GLY A 184 30.77 -13.27 4.47
C GLY A 184 30.64 -11.75 4.61
N ILE A 185 30.22 -11.04 3.57
CA ILE A 185 29.99 -9.59 3.60
C ILE A 185 28.64 -9.31 4.23
N ARG A 186 28.62 -8.52 5.32
CA ARG A 186 27.37 -8.20 6.02
C ARG A 186 26.61 -7.10 5.29
N ASN A 187 25.70 -7.48 4.38
CA ASN A 187 24.83 -6.54 3.67
C ASN A 187 23.33 -6.86 3.89
N ILE A 188 22.87 -6.63 5.13
CA ILE A 188 21.48 -6.86 5.50
C ILE A 188 20.56 -5.81 4.83
N LYS A 189 21.05 -4.60 4.56
CA LYS A 189 20.25 -3.50 4.01
C LYS A 189 19.61 -3.85 2.67
N ASN A 190 20.39 -4.40 1.73
CA ASN A 190 19.88 -4.81 0.43
C ASN A 190 18.82 -5.90 0.55
N ILE A 191 18.98 -6.84 1.49
CA ILE A 191 17.99 -7.90 1.71
C ILE A 191 16.69 -7.30 2.22
N VAL A 192 16.75 -6.50 3.29
CA VAL A 192 15.55 -5.96 3.95
C VAL A 192 14.81 -5.00 3.04
N VAL A 193 15.52 -4.01 2.46
CA VAL A 193 14.91 -3.02 1.55
C VAL A 193 14.34 -3.73 0.31
N GLY A 194 15.12 -4.65 -0.28
CA GLY A 194 14.65 -5.38 -1.46
C GLY A 194 13.41 -6.23 -1.19
N LEU A 195 13.35 -6.96 -0.08
CA LEU A 195 12.19 -7.79 0.26
C LEU A 195 10.95 -6.96 0.59
N ILE A 196 11.09 -5.86 1.35
CA ILE A 196 9.96 -5.00 1.70
C ILE A 196 9.35 -4.38 0.44
N LEU A 197 10.18 -3.80 -0.44
CA LEU A 197 9.68 -3.17 -1.66
C LEU A 197 9.14 -4.18 -2.66
N ALA A 198 9.74 -5.38 -2.76
CA ALA A 198 9.20 -6.46 -3.55
C ALA A 198 7.82 -6.90 -3.03
N LEU A 199 7.63 -7.00 -1.71
CA LEU A 199 6.34 -7.34 -1.11
C LEU A 199 5.28 -6.27 -1.42
N ILE A 200 5.63 -4.99 -1.31
CA ILE A 200 4.72 -3.88 -1.64
C ILE A 200 4.27 -3.99 -3.10
N LEU A 201 5.20 -4.11 -4.05
CA LEU A 201 4.87 -4.24 -5.47
C LEU A 201 4.05 -5.50 -5.77
N ALA A 202 4.35 -6.61 -5.09
CA ALA A 202 3.59 -7.86 -5.23
C ALA A 202 2.15 -7.71 -4.72
N ILE A 203 1.93 -7.03 -3.60
CA ILE A 203 0.59 -6.76 -3.06
C ILE A 203 -0.22 -5.94 -4.06
N TYR A 204 0.33 -4.81 -4.55
CA TYR A 204 -0.37 -3.99 -5.54
C TYR A 204 -0.64 -4.76 -6.84
N GLY A 205 0.34 -5.46 -7.38
CA GLY A 205 0.16 -6.28 -8.58
C GLY A 205 -0.92 -7.37 -8.42
N SER A 206 -1.11 -7.87 -7.19
CA SER A 206 -2.11 -8.89 -6.87
C SER A 206 -3.55 -8.37 -6.86
N PHE A 207 -3.77 -7.06 -6.87
CA PHE A 207 -5.13 -6.52 -6.94
C PHE A 207 -5.86 -6.93 -8.23
N THR A 208 -5.17 -6.99 -9.37
CA THR A 208 -5.78 -7.49 -10.62
C THR A 208 -6.36 -8.90 -10.48
N PRO A 209 -5.61 -9.95 -10.09
CA PRO A 209 -6.16 -11.29 -10.00
C PRO A 209 -7.19 -11.45 -8.87
N ILE A 210 -7.03 -10.72 -7.75
CA ILE A 210 -7.94 -10.83 -6.60
C ILE A 210 -9.29 -10.19 -6.90
N PHE A 211 -9.30 -9.00 -7.51
CA PHE A 211 -10.52 -8.23 -7.72
C PHE A 211 -11.10 -8.30 -9.13
N LYS A 212 -10.45 -9.01 -10.06
CA LYS A 212 -10.91 -9.14 -11.46
C LYS A 212 -12.37 -9.59 -11.56
N ASN A 213 -12.77 -10.53 -10.72
CA ASN A 213 -14.12 -11.08 -10.71
C ASN A 213 -15.15 -10.20 -9.97
N THR A 214 -14.69 -9.14 -9.30
CA THR A 214 -15.59 -8.17 -8.63
C THR A 214 -16.29 -7.29 -9.65
N PHE A 215 -15.69 -7.11 -10.84
CA PHE A 215 -16.23 -6.30 -11.92
C PHE A 215 -16.59 -7.20 -13.10
N ILE A 216 -17.88 -7.30 -13.34
CA ILE A 216 -18.43 -8.02 -14.48
C ILE A 216 -18.71 -6.97 -15.56
N SER A 217 -18.02 -7.05 -16.69
CA SER A 217 -18.40 -6.24 -17.86
C SER A 217 -19.56 -6.92 -18.54
N ASP A 218 -20.76 -6.43 -18.31
CA ASP A 218 -21.98 -7.01 -18.86
C ASP A 218 -23.06 -5.93 -19.09
N ASN A 219 -23.38 -5.66 -20.34
CA ASN A 219 -24.46 -4.78 -20.71
C ASN A 219 -25.82 -5.37 -20.30
N CYS A 220 -25.95 -6.70 -20.31
CA CYS A 220 -27.20 -7.39 -20.04
C CYS A 220 -27.74 -7.10 -18.64
N VAL A 221 -26.89 -6.87 -17.64
CA VAL A 221 -27.37 -6.60 -16.27
C VAL A 221 -28.06 -5.25 -16.19
N ALA A 222 -27.46 -4.19 -16.73
CA ALA A 222 -28.08 -2.86 -16.78
C ALA A 222 -29.40 -2.87 -17.56
N GLU A 223 -29.41 -3.52 -18.72
CA GLU A 223 -30.59 -3.67 -19.54
C GLU A 223 -31.72 -4.44 -18.83
N SER A 224 -31.36 -5.50 -18.07
CA SER A 224 -32.36 -6.28 -17.34
C SER A 224 -33.06 -5.47 -16.25
N TYR A 225 -32.31 -4.63 -15.52
CA TYR A 225 -32.91 -3.74 -14.51
C TYR A 225 -33.74 -2.65 -15.13
N ALA A 226 -33.28 -2.02 -16.20
CA ALA A 226 -34.03 -1.00 -16.92
C ALA A 226 -35.30 -1.55 -17.53
N ALA A 227 -35.26 -2.77 -18.09
CA ALA A 227 -36.43 -3.45 -18.63
C ALA A 227 -37.50 -3.74 -17.56
N GLN A 228 -37.09 -4.09 -16.32
CA GLN A 228 -38.06 -4.30 -15.21
C GLN A 228 -38.90 -3.08 -14.93
N ILE A 229 -38.41 -1.89 -15.18
CA ILE A 229 -39.09 -0.62 -14.90
C ILE A 229 -39.58 0.10 -16.18
N GLY A 230 -39.46 -0.58 -17.32
CA GLY A 230 -39.90 -0.04 -18.60
C GLY A 230 -39.09 1.18 -19.06
N VAL A 231 -37.81 1.17 -18.84
CA VAL A 231 -36.85 2.17 -19.34
C VAL A 231 -36.01 1.56 -20.44
N GLU A 232 -36.02 2.16 -21.63
CA GLU A 232 -35.13 1.80 -22.73
C GLU A 232 -33.81 2.55 -22.55
N LEU A 233 -32.70 1.80 -22.39
CA LEU A 233 -31.38 2.40 -22.27
C LEU A 233 -30.86 2.87 -23.64
N PRO A 234 -30.09 3.96 -23.67
CA PRO A 234 -29.36 4.36 -24.86
C PRO A 234 -28.28 3.32 -25.21
N ARG A 235 -27.82 3.32 -26.46
CA ARG A 235 -26.73 2.45 -26.88
C ARG A 235 -25.49 2.71 -26.06
N SER A 236 -24.89 1.63 -25.56
CA SER A 236 -23.71 1.69 -24.73
C SER A 236 -22.43 1.57 -25.55
N GLU A 237 -21.44 2.42 -25.27
CA GLU A 237 -20.06 2.25 -25.71
C GLU A 237 -19.34 1.26 -24.80
N LYS A 238 -19.63 1.32 -23.48
CA LYS A 238 -19.03 0.50 -22.47
C LYS A 238 -19.95 0.35 -21.27
N SER A 239 -19.96 -0.80 -20.64
CA SER A 239 -20.62 -1.00 -19.35
C SER A 239 -19.75 -1.80 -18.39
N VAL A 240 -19.96 -1.57 -17.10
CA VAL A 240 -19.32 -2.29 -16.01
C VAL A 240 -20.35 -2.51 -14.92
N THR A 241 -20.52 -3.76 -14.49
CA THR A 241 -21.31 -4.10 -13.31
C THR A 241 -20.39 -4.51 -12.18
N GLN A 242 -20.64 -4.01 -10.99
CA GLN A 242 -19.93 -4.34 -9.77
C GLN A 242 -20.90 -4.74 -8.68
N ASN A 243 -20.48 -5.68 -7.83
CA ASN A 243 -21.14 -5.91 -6.55
C ASN A 243 -20.61 -4.83 -5.59
N ALA A 244 -21.49 -3.95 -5.14
CA ALA A 244 -21.16 -2.95 -4.13
C ALA A 244 -21.32 -3.54 -2.71
N PHE A 245 -21.16 -2.71 -1.69
CA PHE A 245 -21.29 -3.16 -0.30
C PHE A 245 -22.70 -3.71 -0.01
N GLY A 246 -22.76 -4.87 0.64
CA GLY A 246 -24.01 -5.55 0.91
C GLY A 246 -24.60 -6.22 -0.32
N ASP A 247 -25.93 -6.09 -0.50
CA ASP A 247 -26.68 -6.69 -1.62
C ASP A 247 -26.78 -5.77 -2.85
N GLU A 248 -26.08 -4.62 -2.83
CA GLU A 248 -26.14 -3.66 -3.92
C GLU A 248 -25.38 -4.17 -5.15
N LYS A 249 -26.10 -4.23 -6.29
CA LYS A 249 -25.51 -4.43 -7.62
C LYS A 249 -25.59 -3.12 -8.39
N ARG A 250 -24.42 -2.61 -8.80
CA ARG A 250 -24.32 -1.36 -9.50
C ARG A 250 -23.74 -1.54 -10.89
N SER A 251 -24.42 -1.00 -11.88
CA SER A 251 -23.96 -0.95 -13.27
C SER A 251 -23.69 0.50 -13.66
N SER A 252 -22.55 0.75 -14.27
CA SER A 252 -22.20 2.02 -14.90
C SER A 252 -22.17 1.81 -16.42
N VAL A 253 -22.86 2.67 -17.15
CA VAL A 253 -22.99 2.58 -18.62
C VAL A 253 -22.51 3.88 -19.23
N LEU A 254 -21.46 3.83 -20.05
CA LEU A 254 -21.02 4.93 -20.91
C LEU A 254 -21.77 4.80 -22.24
N CYS A 255 -22.45 5.86 -22.66
CA CYS A 255 -23.36 5.82 -23.78
C CYS A 255 -22.82 6.54 -25.00
N GLU A 256 -23.23 6.06 -26.20
CA GLU A 256 -23.01 6.76 -27.47
C GLU A 256 -23.72 8.13 -27.43
N LYS A 257 -23.02 9.17 -27.90
CA LYS A 257 -23.48 10.56 -27.77
C LYS A 257 -24.87 10.79 -28.31
N GLU A 258 -25.11 10.41 -29.57
CA GLU A 258 -26.44 10.68 -30.21
C GLU A 258 -27.58 9.93 -29.54
N SER A 259 -27.33 8.68 -29.13
CA SER A 259 -28.33 7.86 -28.45
C SER A 259 -28.60 8.39 -27.05
N PHE A 260 -27.59 8.85 -26.36
CA PHE A 260 -27.66 9.46 -25.03
C PHE A 260 -28.44 10.79 -25.05
N ASP A 261 -28.12 11.68 -25.99
CA ASP A 261 -28.80 12.98 -26.11
C ASP A 261 -30.30 12.80 -26.35
N ARG A 262 -30.67 11.83 -27.21
CA ARG A 262 -32.08 11.48 -27.46
C ARG A 262 -32.75 10.91 -26.21
N PHE A 263 -32.08 10.03 -25.50
CA PHE A 263 -32.58 9.48 -24.24
C PHE A 263 -32.84 10.58 -23.21
N VAL A 264 -31.89 11.49 -23.00
CA VAL A 264 -32.02 12.61 -22.04
C VAL A 264 -33.20 13.54 -22.44
N GLN A 265 -33.42 13.80 -23.73
CA GLN A 265 -34.56 14.59 -24.19
C GLN A 265 -35.89 13.90 -23.89
N ASN A 266 -35.98 12.59 -24.04
CA ASN A 266 -37.15 11.80 -23.72
C ASN A 266 -37.38 11.71 -22.20
N ALA A 267 -36.31 11.46 -21.43
CA ALA A 267 -36.39 11.39 -19.98
C ALA A 267 -36.89 12.70 -19.36
N LYS A 268 -36.49 13.86 -19.89
CA LYS A 268 -37.01 15.18 -19.43
C LYS A 268 -38.50 15.37 -19.63
N LYS A 269 -39.14 14.67 -20.56
CA LYS A 269 -40.57 14.75 -20.82
C LYS A 269 -41.36 13.75 -19.98
N ASP A 270 -40.70 12.76 -19.43
CA ASP A 270 -41.33 11.70 -18.65
C ASP A 270 -41.34 12.10 -17.16
N ILE A 271 -42.54 12.17 -16.60
CA ILE A 271 -42.79 12.61 -15.21
C ILE A 271 -42.10 11.75 -14.16
N ARG A 272 -41.69 10.52 -14.51
CA ARG A 272 -40.95 9.61 -13.64
C ARG A 272 -39.56 10.11 -13.32
N TRP A 273 -38.94 10.90 -14.19
CA TRP A 273 -37.62 11.44 -14.00
C TRP A 273 -37.63 12.75 -13.25
N LYS A 274 -36.76 12.89 -12.28
CA LYS A 274 -36.61 14.09 -11.45
C LYS A 274 -35.20 14.68 -11.62
N ALA A 275 -35.12 16.02 -11.63
CA ALA A 275 -33.83 16.71 -11.60
C ALA A 275 -33.17 16.59 -10.21
N GLU A 276 -34.00 16.54 -9.18
CA GLU A 276 -33.61 16.33 -7.80
C GLU A 276 -34.57 15.32 -7.17
N LEU A 277 -34.04 14.41 -6.38
CA LEU A 277 -34.86 13.50 -5.61
C LEU A 277 -35.58 14.27 -4.50
N PRO A 278 -36.84 13.93 -4.18
CA PRO A 278 -37.48 14.41 -2.97
C PRO A 278 -36.62 14.11 -1.76
N THR A 279 -36.50 15.09 -0.84
CA THR A 279 -35.66 14.97 0.37
C THR A 279 -35.99 13.74 1.20
N GLU A 280 -37.28 13.37 1.19
CA GLU A 280 -37.77 12.20 1.90
C GLU A 280 -37.19 10.88 1.35
N LEU A 281 -36.82 10.84 0.07
CA LEU A 281 -36.20 9.67 -0.56
C LEU A 281 -34.68 9.58 -0.40
N GLU A 282 -34.06 10.63 0.14
CA GLU A 282 -32.60 10.61 0.32
C GLU A 282 -32.14 9.43 1.19
N GLY A 283 -32.89 9.08 2.23
CA GLY A 283 -32.65 7.91 3.08
C GLY A 283 -32.82 6.55 2.37
N CYS A 284 -33.48 6.53 1.22
CA CYS A 284 -33.70 5.33 0.41
C CYS A 284 -32.77 5.26 -0.80
N THR A 285 -31.82 6.18 -0.95
CA THR A 285 -30.85 6.13 -2.06
C THR A 285 -29.73 5.13 -1.80
N PRO A 286 -29.12 4.53 -2.86
CA PRO A 286 -28.00 3.63 -2.66
C PRO A 286 -26.82 4.36 -2.02
N THR A 287 -26.13 3.69 -1.10
CA THR A 287 -24.94 4.26 -0.41
C THR A 287 -23.87 4.71 -1.39
N SER A 288 -23.77 4.05 -2.53
CA SER A 288 -22.81 4.37 -3.59
C SER A 288 -23.09 5.70 -4.30
N THR A 289 -24.30 6.29 -4.13
CA THR A 289 -24.68 7.56 -4.75
C THR A 289 -24.50 8.77 -3.84
N ILE A 290 -24.16 8.56 -2.58
CA ILE A 290 -23.95 9.64 -1.61
C ILE A 290 -22.85 10.60 -2.11
N GLY A 291 -23.17 11.89 -2.12
CA GLY A 291 -22.26 12.96 -2.57
C GLY A 291 -22.12 13.08 -4.09
N ARG A 292 -22.85 12.30 -4.90
CA ARG A 292 -22.89 12.43 -6.36
C ARG A 292 -24.02 13.32 -6.80
N LYS A 293 -23.78 14.06 -7.88
CA LYS A 293 -24.79 14.88 -8.53
C LYS A 293 -25.20 14.22 -9.84
N TYR A 294 -26.50 14.03 -9.99
CA TYR A 294 -27.10 13.56 -11.22
C TYR A 294 -27.95 14.67 -11.82
N ASP A 295 -27.96 14.77 -13.15
CA ASP A 295 -28.81 15.73 -13.87
C ASP A 295 -30.26 15.28 -13.94
N LEU A 296 -30.49 13.98 -13.93
CA LEU A 296 -31.82 13.34 -13.83
C LEU A 296 -31.67 12.06 -13.02
N CYS A 297 -32.65 11.74 -12.22
CA CYS A 297 -32.71 10.51 -11.45
C CYS A 297 -34.11 9.94 -11.38
N LEU A 298 -34.18 8.65 -11.09
CA LEU A 298 -35.40 7.88 -10.95
C LEU A 298 -35.18 6.79 -9.92
N ILE A 299 -36.10 6.66 -8.95
CA ILE A 299 -36.15 5.54 -8.03
C ILE A 299 -37.43 4.76 -8.27
N TYR A 300 -37.31 3.45 -8.33
CA TYR A 300 -38.43 2.52 -8.43
C TYR A 300 -38.40 1.55 -7.25
N ASN A 301 -39.47 1.48 -6.51
CA ASN A 301 -39.64 0.46 -5.48
C ASN A 301 -40.20 -0.80 -6.14
N ALA A 302 -39.45 -1.88 -6.16
CA ALA A 302 -39.81 -3.12 -6.82
C ALA A 302 -40.95 -3.87 -6.08
N ASP A 303 -41.10 -3.65 -4.78
CA ASP A 303 -42.12 -4.31 -3.94
C ASP A 303 -43.47 -3.62 -4.04
N THR A 304 -43.51 -2.28 -4.01
CA THR A 304 -44.74 -1.50 -4.15
C THR A 304 -45.10 -1.21 -5.61
N LYS A 305 -44.16 -1.35 -6.54
CA LYS A 305 -44.26 -1.03 -7.97
C LYS A 305 -44.52 0.46 -8.23
N GLU A 306 -43.99 1.33 -7.38
CA GLU A 306 -44.21 2.77 -7.48
C GLU A 306 -42.87 3.49 -7.79
N PHE A 307 -43.01 4.62 -8.51
CA PHE A 307 -41.85 5.48 -8.85
C PHE A 307 -41.80 6.68 -7.91
N ASN A 308 -40.60 6.98 -7.41
CA ASN A 308 -40.33 8.14 -6.58
C ASN A 308 -41.30 8.30 -5.41
N ALA A 309 -41.74 7.21 -4.84
CA ALA A 309 -42.67 7.14 -3.72
C ALA A 309 -42.02 6.43 -2.53
N LEU A 310 -42.30 6.94 -1.34
CA LEU A 310 -41.93 6.29 -0.09
C LEU A 310 -42.79 5.09 0.21
N PRO A 311 -42.24 4.03 0.79
CA PRO A 311 -43.01 2.96 1.38
C PRO A 311 -43.92 3.51 2.50
N THR A 312 -45.14 2.95 2.62
CA THR A 312 -46.08 3.35 3.66
C THR A 312 -45.90 2.64 4.99
N LYS A 313 -45.10 1.58 5.02
CA LYS A 313 -44.82 0.75 6.21
C LYS A 313 -43.36 0.60 6.41
N SER A 314 -42.96 0.46 7.67
CA SER A 314 -41.55 0.12 8.00
C SER A 314 -41.24 -1.30 7.51
N GLY A 315 -40.02 -1.48 6.96
CA GLY A 315 -39.54 -2.76 6.43
C GLY A 315 -38.39 -2.61 5.47
N ASP A 316 -37.90 -3.73 4.99
CA ASP A 316 -36.86 -3.76 3.96
C ASP A 316 -37.52 -3.82 2.59
N TYR A 317 -37.08 -2.94 1.70
CA TYR A 317 -37.65 -2.81 0.35
C TYR A 317 -36.51 -2.87 -0.68
N ARG A 318 -36.79 -3.52 -1.80
CA ARG A 318 -35.91 -3.54 -2.96
C ARG A 318 -36.18 -2.36 -3.87
N PHE A 319 -35.11 -1.61 -4.16
CA PHE A 319 -35.17 -0.44 -5.02
C PHE A 319 -34.28 -0.62 -6.26
N ILE A 320 -34.70 -0.02 -7.35
CA ILE A 320 -33.87 0.20 -8.53
C ILE A 320 -33.73 1.71 -8.70
N PHE A 321 -32.47 2.18 -8.64
CA PHE A 321 -32.12 3.58 -8.88
C PHE A 321 -31.48 3.73 -10.25
N ILE A 322 -31.85 4.78 -11.01
CA ILE A 322 -31.15 5.19 -12.22
C ILE A 322 -30.77 6.66 -12.09
N GLY A 323 -29.46 6.95 -12.17
CA GLY A 323 -28.90 8.30 -12.22
C GLY A 323 -28.28 8.60 -13.58
N VAL A 324 -28.50 9.80 -14.09
CA VAL A 324 -28.00 10.29 -15.38
C VAL A 324 -27.01 11.39 -15.13
N ASN A 325 -25.79 11.24 -15.66
CA ASN A 325 -24.77 12.29 -15.65
C ASN A 325 -24.51 12.76 -17.09
N LYS A 326 -24.94 13.98 -17.43
CA LYS A 326 -24.81 14.52 -18.79
C LYS A 326 -23.38 14.88 -19.14
N SER A 327 -22.61 15.38 -18.18
CA SER A 327 -21.22 15.81 -18.43
C SER A 327 -20.34 14.63 -18.82
N GLU A 328 -20.59 13.46 -18.25
CA GLU A 328 -19.84 12.24 -18.48
C GLU A 328 -20.50 11.30 -19.51
N ARG A 329 -21.71 11.59 -19.95
CA ARG A 329 -22.57 10.71 -20.79
C ARG A 329 -22.76 9.33 -20.18
N THR A 330 -22.93 9.26 -18.86
CA THR A 330 -23.05 8.01 -18.13
C THR A 330 -24.44 7.85 -17.51
N LEU A 331 -24.85 6.59 -17.42
CA LEU A 331 -25.95 6.14 -16.60
C LEU A 331 -25.40 5.28 -15.47
N GLU A 332 -25.92 5.47 -14.28
CA GLU A 332 -25.67 4.59 -13.14
C GLU A 332 -26.98 3.92 -12.75
N ILE A 333 -26.97 2.60 -12.68
CA ILE A 333 -28.13 1.78 -12.35
C ILE A 333 -27.74 0.95 -11.14
N SER A 334 -28.47 1.12 -10.03
CA SER A 334 -28.27 0.34 -8.80
C SER A 334 -29.52 -0.44 -8.45
N ASP A 335 -29.35 -1.72 -8.17
CA ASP A 335 -30.36 -2.62 -7.58
C ASP A 335 -29.91 -2.95 -6.16
N TYR A 336 -30.69 -2.60 -5.16
CA TYR A 336 -30.30 -2.66 -3.76
C TYR A 336 -31.50 -2.81 -2.84
N THR A 337 -31.24 -3.30 -1.63
CA THR A 337 -32.25 -3.34 -0.55
C THR A 337 -31.95 -2.22 0.45
N SER A 338 -32.97 -1.47 0.85
CA SER A 338 -32.88 -0.44 1.88
C SER A 338 -33.99 -0.62 2.91
N SER A 339 -33.63 -0.44 4.18
CA SER A 339 -34.57 -0.45 5.30
C SER A 339 -35.26 0.91 5.39
N PHE A 340 -36.58 0.91 5.42
CA PHE A 340 -37.40 2.11 5.62
C PHE A 340 -38.03 2.07 7.00
N ASN A 341 -37.97 3.18 7.75
CA ASN A 341 -38.60 3.33 9.06
C ASN A 341 -39.66 4.44 9.03
N ALA A 342 -40.90 4.07 8.95
CA ALA A 342 -42.04 5.00 8.88
C ALA A 342 -42.15 5.90 10.15
N SER A 343 -41.63 5.48 11.30
CA SER A 343 -41.69 6.25 12.54
C SER A 343 -40.68 7.41 12.63
N GLU A 344 -39.59 7.35 11.90
CA GLU A 344 -38.59 8.43 11.88
C GLU A 344 -39.00 9.62 11.01
N GLN A 345 -39.87 9.40 10.05
CA GLN A 345 -40.36 10.46 9.15
C GLN A 345 -41.65 11.13 9.62
N ALA A 346 -42.28 10.61 10.66
CA ALA A 346 -43.49 11.20 11.25
C ALA A 346 -43.22 12.37 12.21
N LEU A 347 -42.02 12.90 12.24
CA LEU A 347 -41.60 14.09 13.01
C LEU A 347 -41.15 15.22 12.09
N PRO A 348 -42.03 15.90 11.37
CA PRO A 348 -41.78 17.27 11.03
C PRO A 348 -42.69 18.19 11.84
N ASP A 349 -42.09 19.24 12.37
CA ASP A 349 -42.72 20.48 12.82
C ASP A 349 -43.61 20.41 14.07
N ALA A 350 -42.95 20.23 15.21
CA ALA A 350 -43.44 20.77 16.48
C ALA A 350 -42.33 21.56 17.17
N VAL A 351 -42.02 22.75 16.65
CA VAL A 351 -41.69 23.97 17.44
C VAL A 351 -41.98 25.20 16.57
#